data_1c47d8b3836e79245949427656f22416
#
_entry.id   1c47d8b3836e79245949427656f22416
#
_cell.length_a   1.000
_cell.length_b   1.000
_cell.length_c   1.000
_cell.angle_alpha   90.00
_cell.angle_beta   90.00
_cell.angle_gamma   90.00
#
_symmetry.space_group_name_H-M   'P 1'
#
loop_
_entity.id
_entity.type
_entity.pdbx_description
1 polymer ?
#
loop_
_entity_poly.entity_id
_entity_poly.type
_entity_poly.pdbx_seq_one_letter_code
_entity_poly.pdbx_strand_id
1 'polypeptide(L)'
;MNASAYKSFNVEFTDNDREHLALNFRLAETIADFIGPHCEVVIHSFESFEKSVVKIVNGHHTGRKVGSPITDLGLKMLSVFESTGEITPKSYFTTSRDGSLLKSTTCVLAGENGKPIGLFCINMNLSHPFPEIIKTLMPDIAHSPVGVHENFGASTTEVIEQALEHAIFEVDNDESVNLKGRNKAITKLLLENGIFELKEATAFVSERLGITRHAIYKYIREFRA
;
A
#
# COMPACT_ATOMS: atom_id res chain seq x y z
N MET A 1 -13.30 46.72 -19.16
CA MET A 1 -12.77 45.38 -19.22
C MET A 1 -11.86 45.20 -18.03
N ASN A 2 -12.38 44.59 -16.94
CA ASN A 2 -11.58 44.36 -15.73
C ASN A 2 -10.61 43.21 -16.01
N ALA A 3 -9.31 43.52 -15.98
CA ALA A 3 -8.29 42.47 -15.88
C ALA A 3 -8.53 41.74 -14.55
N SER A 4 -9.12 40.57 -14.61
CA SER A 4 -9.26 39.64 -13.49
C SER A 4 -7.85 39.40 -12.96
N ALA A 5 -7.61 39.83 -11.71
CA ALA A 5 -6.39 39.59 -11.01
C ALA A 5 -6.19 38.04 -10.98
N TYR A 6 -5.25 37.54 -11.76
CA TYR A 6 -4.71 36.22 -11.55
C TYR A 6 -4.11 36.24 -10.14
N LYS A 7 -4.83 35.62 -9.17
CA LYS A 7 -4.22 35.30 -7.89
C LYS A 7 -3.01 34.44 -8.21
N SER A 8 -1.81 34.96 -8.00
CA SER A 8 -0.62 34.13 -8.04
C SER A 8 -0.75 33.16 -6.87
N PHE A 9 -1.03 31.90 -7.18
CA PHE A 9 -1.02 30.83 -6.19
C PHE A 9 0.42 30.63 -5.75
N ASN A 10 0.84 31.34 -4.75
CA ASN A 10 2.13 31.18 -4.12
C ASN A 10 1.88 30.47 -2.79
N VAL A 11 2.00 29.14 -2.79
CA VAL A 11 1.89 28.36 -1.56
C VAL A 11 3.27 28.37 -0.91
N GLU A 12 3.41 29.12 0.18
CA GLU A 12 4.63 29.01 1.00
C GLU A 12 4.65 27.65 1.68
N PHE A 13 5.69 26.87 1.41
CA PHE A 13 5.91 25.56 1.98
C PHE A 13 6.73 25.67 3.26
N THR A 14 6.28 25.00 4.32
CA THR A 14 7.09 24.69 5.49
C THR A 14 7.85 23.38 5.28
N ASP A 15 8.83 23.09 6.14
CA ASP A 15 9.51 21.78 6.10
C ASP A 15 8.55 20.64 6.42
N ASN A 16 7.58 20.88 7.31
CA ASN A 16 6.52 19.93 7.63
C ASN A 16 5.59 19.65 6.42
N ASP A 17 5.28 20.64 5.59
CA ASP A 17 4.53 20.43 4.34
C ASP A 17 5.30 19.52 3.37
N ARG A 18 6.62 19.69 3.27
CA ARG A 18 7.48 18.83 2.44
C ARG A 18 7.53 17.40 2.96
N GLU A 19 7.61 17.22 4.28
CA GLU A 19 7.55 15.91 4.92
C GLU A 19 6.20 15.24 4.68
N HIS A 20 5.07 15.94 4.87
CA HIS A 20 3.74 15.43 4.57
C HIS A 20 3.59 15.01 3.11
N LEU A 21 4.15 15.79 2.19
CA LEU A 21 4.13 15.43 0.77
C LEU A 21 4.96 14.15 0.51
N ALA A 22 6.14 14.05 1.12
CA ALA A 22 7.06 12.92 0.95
C ALA A 22 6.50 11.60 1.52
N LEU A 23 5.66 11.63 2.54
CA LEU A 23 4.98 10.43 3.09
C LEU A 23 4.15 9.71 2.01
N ASN A 24 3.63 10.44 1.03
CA ASN A 24 2.84 9.86 -0.04
C ASN A 24 3.68 9.15 -1.12
N PHE A 25 5.01 9.28 -1.11
CA PHE A 25 5.86 8.68 -2.15
C PHE A 25 5.83 7.15 -2.10
N ARG A 26 5.89 6.57 -0.90
CA ARG A 26 5.77 5.11 -0.72
C ARG A 26 4.37 4.61 -1.07
N LEU A 27 3.34 5.40 -0.72
CA LEU A 27 1.97 5.07 -1.08
C LEU A 27 1.78 5.02 -2.59
N ALA A 28 2.41 5.95 -3.34
CA ALA A 28 2.38 5.93 -4.80
C ALA A 28 3.02 4.66 -5.39
N GLU A 29 4.15 4.23 -4.85
CA GLU A 29 4.82 2.98 -5.24
C GLU A 29 3.95 1.76 -4.93
N THR A 30 3.40 1.69 -3.72
CA THR A 30 2.52 0.59 -3.28
C THR A 30 1.26 0.47 -4.14
N ILE A 31 0.60 1.59 -4.47
CA ILE A 31 -0.60 1.57 -5.32
C ILE A 31 -0.25 1.16 -6.74
N ALA A 32 0.85 1.67 -7.29
CA ALA A 32 1.27 1.30 -8.64
C ALA A 32 1.66 -0.17 -8.74
N ASP A 33 2.33 -0.73 -7.74
CA ASP A 33 2.66 -2.15 -7.65
C ASP A 33 1.40 -3.01 -7.54
N PHE A 34 0.49 -2.65 -6.63
CA PHE A 34 -0.75 -3.40 -6.39
C PHE A 34 -1.67 -3.47 -7.62
N ILE A 35 -1.78 -2.37 -8.38
CA ILE A 35 -2.63 -2.32 -9.59
C ILE A 35 -1.90 -2.90 -10.81
N GLY A 36 -0.57 -2.77 -10.85
CA GLY A 36 0.28 -3.28 -11.92
C GLY A 36 0.75 -2.22 -12.92
N PRO A 37 1.47 -2.66 -13.97
CA PRO A 37 2.22 -1.78 -14.89
C PRO A 37 1.34 -0.85 -15.73
N HIS A 38 0.03 -1.09 -15.82
CA HIS A 38 -0.91 -0.24 -16.55
C HIS A 38 -1.41 0.96 -15.75
N CYS A 39 -0.94 1.10 -14.49
CA CYS A 39 -1.30 2.19 -13.59
C CYS A 39 -0.14 3.16 -13.43
N GLU A 40 -0.35 4.41 -13.83
CA GLU A 40 0.53 5.53 -13.52
C GLU A 40 0.06 6.20 -12.23
N VAL A 41 0.98 6.46 -11.30
CA VAL A 41 0.71 7.27 -10.10
C VAL A 41 1.63 8.47 -10.09
N VAL A 42 1.05 9.65 -9.88
CA VAL A 42 1.77 10.93 -9.91
C VAL A 42 1.49 11.74 -8.66
N ILE A 43 2.53 12.30 -8.07
CA ILE A 43 2.40 13.30 -7.01
C ILE A 43 2.92 14.62 -7.51
N HIS A 44 2.06 15.62 -7.42
CA HIS A 44 2.37 17.01 -7.69
C HIS A 44 2.61 17.77 -6.39
N SER A 45 3.60 18.65 -6.39
CA SER A 45 3.80 19.70 -5.37
C SER A 45 3.29 21.03 -5.92
N PHE A 46 2.68 21.81 -5.06
CA PHE A 46 2.29 23.20 -5.36
C PHE A 46 3.38 24.22 -5.01
N GLU A 47 4.54 23.76 -4.57
CA GLU A 47 5.71 24.63 -4.36
C GLU A 47 6.20 25.27 -5.67
N SER A 48 6.06 24.55 -6.81
CA SER A 48 6.30 25.10 -8.15
C SER A 48 5.36 24.43 -9.15
N PHE A 49 4.54 25.21 -9.83
CA PHE A 49 3.65 24.69 -10.87
C PHE A 49 4.39 24.31 -12.15
N GLU A 50 5.52 24.95 -12.44
CA GLU A 50 6.36 24.68 -13.61
C GLU A 50 7.14 23.36 -13.48
N LYS A 51 7.44 22.96 -12.23
CA LYS A 51 8.14 21.71 -11.89
C LYS A 51 7.36 20.88 -10.87
N SER A 52 6.06 20.80 -11.08
CA SER A 52 5.10 20.29 -10.10
C SER A 52 5.24 18.80 -9.81
N VAL A 53 5.59 17.96 -10.80
CA VAL A 53 5.74 16.52 -10.57
C VAL A 53 6.98 16.26 -9.71
N VAL A 54 6.77 15.77 -8.49
CA VAL A 54 7.84 15.43 -7.53
C VAL A 54 8.05 13.92 -7.39
N LYS A 55 7.02 13.13 -7.69
CA LYS A 55 7.09 11.67 -7.76
C LYS A 55 6.20 11.17 -8.88
N ILE A 56 6.66 10.16 -9.62
CA ILE A 56 5.88 9.49 -10.66
C ILE A 56 6.32 8.02 -10.75
N VAL A 57 5.34 7.13 -10.87
CA VAL A 57 5.52 5.70 -11.14
C VAL A 57 4.83 5.41 -12.47
N ASN A 58 5.44 4.61 -13.33
CA ASN A 58 4.93 4.26 -14.67
C ASN A 58 4.62 5.48 -15.57
N GLY A 59 5.41 6.54 -15.48
CA GLY A 59 5.20 7.81 -16.19
C GLY A 59 5.21 7.72 -17.73
N HIS A 60 5.52 6.56 -18.29
CA HIS A 60 5.48 6.31 -19.73
C HIS A 60 4.06 6.38 -20.31
N HIS A 61 3.01 6.17 -19.51
CA HIS A 61 1.62 6.25 -19.96
C HIS A 61 1.18 7.66 -20.38
N THR A 62 1.74 8.68 -19.76
CA THR A 62 1.46 10.09 -20.13
C THR A 62 2.68 10.79 -20.71
N GLY A 63 3.85 10.13 -20.69
CA GLY A 63 5.13 10.72 -21.12
C GLY A 63 5.68 11.75 -20.12
N ARG A 64 5.12 11.84 -18.90
CA ARG A 64 5.58 12.75 -17.84
C ARG A 64 6.74 12.15 -17.05
N LYS A 65 7.49 13.04 -16.40
CA LYS A 65 8.62 12.69 -15.53
C LYS A 65 8.70 13.66 -14.36
N VAL A 66 9.51 13.34 -13.36
CA VAL A 66 9.82 14.29 -12.29
C VAL A 66 10.29 15.62 -12.89
N GLY A 67 9.76 16.72 -12.39
CA GLY A 67 9.97 18.07 -12.92
C GLY A 67 9.03 18.47 -14.05
N SER A 68 8.09 17.63 -14.47
CA SER A 68 7.02 18.05 -15.40
C SER A 68 6.07 19.05 -14.73
N PRO A 69 5.44 19.98 -15.51
CA PRO A 69 4.53 20.97 -14.96
C PRO A 69 3.21 20.35 -14.50
N ILE A 70 2.43 21.15 -13.76
CA ILE A 70 1.05 20.80 -13.43
C ILE A 70 0.17 20.85 -14.70
N THR A 71 -0.91 20.08 -14.72
CA THR A 71 -1.90 20.09 -15.80
C THR A 71 -2.95 21.18 -15.57
N ASP A 72 -3.63 21.60 -16.64
CA ASP A 72 -4.80 22.49 -16.60
C ASP A 72 -5.92 21.96 -15.71
N LEU A 73 -6.18 20.64 -15.79
CA LEU A 73 -7.13 19.97 -14.89
C LEU A 73 -6.68 20.02 -13.43
N GLY A 74 -5.38 19.88 -13.16
CA GLY A 74 -4.83 19.99 -11.80
C GLY A 74 -5.02 21.40 -11.24
N LEU A 75 -4.81 22.45 -12.03
CA LEU A 75 -5.08 23.84 -11.65
C LEU A 75 -6.58 24.07 -11.38
N LYS A 76 -7.45 23.50 -12.21
CA LYS A 76 -8.90 23.58 -12.00
C LYS A 76 -9.32 22.89 -10.70
N MET A 77 -8.76 21.73 -10.38
CA MET A 77 -9.06 21.01 -9.13
C MET A 77 -8.61 21.80 -7.90
N LEU A 78 -7.43 22.42 -7.95
CA LEU A 78 -6.99 23.33 -6.89
C LEU A 78 -7.97 24.49 -6.68
N SER A 79 -8.41 25.13 -7.76
CA SER A 79 -9.39 26.23 -7.68
C SER A 79 -10.74 25.79 -7.09
N VAL A 80 -11.21 24.58 -7.43
CA VAL A 80 -12.43 24.01 -6.83
C VAL A 80 -12.22 23.74 -5.35
N PHE A 81 -11.10 23.13 -4.97
CA PHE A 81 -10.76 22.88 -3.57
C PHE A 81 -10.75 24.18 -2.74
N GLU A 82 -10.12 25.24 -3.24
CA GLU A 82 -10.08 26.53 -2.53
C GLU A 82 -11.46 27.17 -2.33
N SER A 83 -12.38 26.91 -3.27
CA SER A 83 -13.73 27.49 -3.20
C SER A 83 -14.70 26.65 -2.36
N THR A 84 -14.51 25.33 -2.28
CA THR A 84 -15.47 24.40 -1.67
C THR A 84 -14.92 23.65 -0.46
N GLY A 85 -13.59 23.56 -0.30
CA GLY A 85 -12.94 22.69 0.67
C GLY A 85 -13.08 21.19 0.37
N GLU A 86 -13.65 20.82 -0.79
CA GLU A 86 -13.92 19.42 -1.13
C GLU A 86 -12.65 18.70 -1.60
N ILE A 87 -12.24 17.67 -0.89
CA ILE A 87 -11.06 16.84 -1.17
C ILE A 87 -11.41 15.43 -1.66
N THR A 88 -12.69 15.07 -1.67
CA THR A 88 -13.11 13.71 -2.03
C THR A 88 -12.94 13.48 -3.53
N PRO A 89 -12.06 12.58 -3.93
CA PRO A 89 -11.83 12.32 -5.34
C PRO A 89 -13.01 11.57 -5.96
N LYS A 90 -13.38 11.99 -7.18
CA LYS A 90 -14.28 11.22 -8.05
C LYS A 90 -13.50 10.72 -9.25
N SER A 91 -13.78 9.48 -9.68
CA SER A 91 -13.18 8.98 -10.91
C SER A 91 -13.74 9.73 -12.11
N TYR A 92 -12.87 9.97 -13.08
CA TYR A 92 -13.21 10.58 -14.38
C TYR A 92 -12.42 9.89 -15.49
N PHE A 93 -12.81 10.16 -16.74
CA PHE A 93 -12.08 9.66 -17.89
C PHE A 93 -11.40 10.82 -18.61
N THR A 94 -10.20 10.57 -19.11
CA THR A 94 -9.43 11.51 -19.90
C THR A 94 -8.68 10.78 -21.00
N THR A 95 -8.11 11.52 -21.95
CA THR A 95 -7.29 10.98 -23.03
C THR A 95 -5.87 11.51 -22.87
N SER A 96 -4.90 10.62 -22.93
CA SER A 96 -3.49 11.00 -22.92
C SER A 96 -3.07 11.60 -24.26
N ARG A 97 -1.84 12.11 -24.34
CA ARG A 97 -1.33 12.78 -25.54
C ARG A 97 -1.27 11.89 -26.78
N ASP A 98 -1.09 10.58 -26.60
CA ASP A 98 -1.05 9.57 -27.67
C ASP A 98 -2.44 9.05 -28.06
N GLY A 99 -3.52 9.57 -27.45
CA GLY A 99 -4.88 9.13 -27.67
C GLY A 99 -5.36 8.01 -26.76
N SER A 100 -4.54 7.49 -25.86
CA SER A 100 -4.92 6.42 -24.93
C SER A 100 -5.98 6.88 -23.95
N LEU A 101 -7.02 6.06 -23.74
CA LEU A 101 -8.07 6.30 -22.76
C LEU A 101 -7.56 6.00 -21.36
N LEU A 102 -7.66 6.95 -20.47
CA LEU A 102 -7.29 6.82 -19.06
C LEU A 102 -8.53 6.94 -18.18
N LYS A 103 -8.68 6.03 -17.21
CA LYS A 103 -9.54 6.24 -16.05
C LYS A 103 -8.68 6.83 -14.94
N SER A 104 -9.07 7.99 -14.46
CA SER A 104 -8.27 8.78 -13.54
C SER A 104 -9.02 9.11 -12.26
N THR A 105 -8.28 9.34 -11.20
CA THR A 105 -8.77 10.00 -9.98
C THR A 105 -7.68 10.90 -9.44
N THR A 106 -8.08 12.00 -8.80
CA THR A 106 -7.14 12.96 -8.22
C THR A 106 -7.65 13.40 -6.85
N CYS A 107 -6.75 13.36 -5.87
CA CYS A 107 -6.99 13.85 -4.52
C CYS A 107 -6.09 15.06 -4.25
N VAL A 108 -6.63 16.11 -3.64
CA VAL A 108 -5.82 17.22 -3.13
C VAL A 108 -5.14 16.76 -1.84
N LEU A 109 -3.83 16.94 -1.77
CA LEU A 109 -3.05 16.71 -0.56
C LEU A 109 -3.04 17.98 0.28
N ALA A 110 -3.45 17.86 1.52
CA ALA A 110 -3.46 18.95 2.49
C ALA A 110 -2.27 18.83 3.45
N GLY A 111 -1.59 19.93 3.67
CA GLY A 111 -0.55 20.09 4.68
C GLY A 111 -1.07 20.72 5.96
N GLU A 112 -0.23 21.51 6.61
CA GLU A 112 -0.59 22.21 7.85
C GLU A 112 -1.83 23.09 7.68
N ASN A 113 -2.71 23.05 8.68
CA ASN A 113 -3.96 23.83 8.71
C ASN A 113 -4.90 23.59 7.51
N GLY A 114 -4.82 22.43 6.86
CA GLY A 114 -5.65 22.11 5.71
C GLY A 114 -5.25 22.84 4.42
N LYS A 115 -4.10 23.49 4.40
CA LYS A 115 -3.56 24.16 3.22
C LYS A 115 -3.27 23.15 2.10
N PRO A 116 -3.73 23.39 0.84
CA PRO A 116 -3.41 22.51 -0.27
C PRO A 116 -1.91 22.58 -0.59
N ILE A 117 -1.23 21.44 -0.57
CA ILE A 117 0.20 21.34 -0.83
C ILE A 117 0.52 20.55 -2.11
N GLY A 118 -0.44 19.82 -2.65
CA GLY A 118 -0.19 19.04 -3.85
C GLY A 118 -1.41 18.23 -4.32
N LEU A 119 -1.17 17.38 -5.32
CA LEU A 119 -2.15 16.44 -5.83
C LEU A 119 -1.57 15.02 -5.82
N PHE A 120 -2.40 14.07 -5.50
CA PHE A 120 -2.16 12.65 -5.69
C PHE A 120 -3.06 12.15 -6.82
N CYS A 121 -2.47 11.73 -7.93
CA CYS A 121 -3.19 11.32 -9.13
C CYS A 121 -2.92 9.85 -9.42
N ILE A 122 -3.98 9.10 -9.75
CA ILE A 122 -3.91 7.72 -10.22
C ILE A 122 -4.53 7.68 -11.61
N ASN A 123 -3.82 7.12 -12.58
CA ASN A 123 -4.25 7.01 -13.97
C ASN A 123 -4.12 5.55 -14.43
N MET A 124 -5.23 4.91 -14.71
CA MET A 124 -5.27 3.55 -15.27
C MET A 124 -5.40 3.64 -16.79
N ASN A 125 -4.43 3.12 -17.53
CA ASN A 125 -4.48 3.07 -18.98
C ASN A 125 -5.40 1.93 -19.43
N LEU A 126 -6.53 2.28 -20.07
CA LEU A 126 -7.53 1.34 -20.54
C LEU A 126 -7.40 1.01 -22.04
N SER A 127 -6.37 1.52 -22.72
CA SER A 127 -6.13 1.24 -24.14
C SER A 127 -5.33 -0.05 -24.36
N HIS A 128 -4.86 -0.70 -23.29
CA HIS A 128 -4.28 -2.04 -23.37
C HIS A 128 -5.37 -3.10 -23.55
N PRO A 129 -5.07 -4.24 -24.21
CA PRO A 129 -6.00 -5.36 -24.29
C PRO A 129 -6.46 -5.81 -22.89
N PHE A 130 -7.77 -5.94 -22.70
CA PHE A 130 -8.34 -6.28 -21.40
C PHE A 130 -7.76 -7.56 -20.77
N PRO A 131 -7.45 -8.63 -21.54
CA PRO A 131 -6.77 -9.81 -20.98
C PRO A 131 -5.39 -9.52 -20.39
N GLU A 132 -4.65 -8.52 -20.92
CA GLU A 132 -3.35 -8.13 -20.37
C GLU A 132 -3.52 -7.41 -19.03
N ILE A 133 -4.51 -6.52 -18.93
CA ILE A 133 -4.84 -5.85 -17.68
C ILE A 133 -5.25 -6.86 -16.62
N ILE A 134 -6.10 -7.84 -16.97
CA ILE A 134 -6.55 -8.87 -16.03
C ILE A 134 -5.39 -9.74 -15.55
N LYS A 135 -4.43 -10.08 -16.39
CA LYS A 135 -3.25 -10.87 -15.99
C LYS A 135 -2.48 -10.23 -14.84
N THR A 136 -2.42 -8.90 -14.78
CA THR A 136 -1.71 -8.22 -13.68
C THR A 136 -2.41 -8.31 -12.33
N LEU A 137 -3.71 -8.64 -12.34
CA LEU A 137 -4.55 -8.80 -11.15
C LEU A 137 -4.73 -10.27 -10.74
N MET A 138 -4.21 -11.20 -11.53
CA MET A 138 -4.30 -12.64 -11.26
C MET A 138 -2.98 -13.16 -10.70
N PRO A 139 -3.02 -14.13 -9.79
CA PRO A 139 -1.79 -14.76 -9.31
C PRO A 139 -1.05 -15.41 -10.49
N ASP A 140 0.25 -15.17 -10.58
CA ASP A 140 1.11 -15.94 -11.48
C ASP A 140 1.29 -17.34 -10.90
N ILE A 141 0.57 -18.32 -11.48
CA ILE A 141 0.58 -19.71 -11.03
C ILE A 141 2.00 -20.31 -11.11
N ALA A 142 2.86 -19.79 -12.00
CA ALA A 142 4.24 -20.25 -12.14
C ALA A 142 5.17 -19.66 -11.07
N HIS A 143 4.81 -18.51 -10.48
CA HIS A 143 5.63 -17.75 -9.55
C HIS A 143 4.88 -17.37 -8.27
N SER A 144 3.72 -17.98 -8.00
CA SER A 144 3.07 -17.78 -6.70
C SER A 144 4.06 -18.10 -5.60
N PRO A 145 4.41 -17.15 -4.73
CA PRO A 145 5.26 -17.45 -3.59
C PRO A 145 4.55 -18.51 -2.76
N VAL A 146 5.10 -19.71 -2.78
CA VAL A 146 4.66 -20.76 -1.87
C VAL A 146 4.85 -20.21 -0.47
N GLY A 147 3.75 -19.97 0.25
CA GLY A 147 3.85 -19.73 1.69
C GLY A 147 3.49 -18.35 2.24
N VAL A 148 2.88 -17.41 1.49
CA VAL A 148 2.22 -16.28 2.15
C VAL A 148 0.85 -16.74 2.62
N HIS A 149 0.76 -17.16 3.88
CA HIS A 149 -0.50 -17.47 4.53
C HIS A 149 -0.86 -16.36 5.50
N GLU A 150 -2.02 -15.75 5.31
CA GLU A 150 -2.54 -14.71 6.20
C GLU A 150 -3.86 -15.18 6.82
N ASN A 151 -3.96 -15.06 8.15
CA ASN A 151 -5.15 -15.44 8.90
C ASN A 151 -6.01 -14.21 9.18
N PHE A 152 -7.20 -14.18 8.61
CA PHE A 152 -8.18 -13.08 8.78
C PHE A 152 -9.17 -13.41 9.91
N GLY A 153 -8.66 -13.63 11.13
CA GLY A 153 -9.50 -13.88 12.30
C GLY A 153 -10.21 -12.62 12.78
N ALA A 154 -11.48 -12.76 13.18
CA ALA A 154 -12.29 -11.68 13.77
C ALA A 154 -11.91 -11.38 15.24
N SER A 155 -11.13 -12.26 15.88
CA SER A 155 -10.65 -12.09 17.25
C SER A 155 -9.20 -12.57 17.38
N THR A 156 -8.51 -12.09 18.41
CA THR A 156 -7.13 -12.54 18.71
C THR A 156 -7.08 -14.05 18.92
N THR A 157 -8.07 -14.62 19.56
CA THR A 157 -8.15 -16.09 19.81
C THR A 157 -8.25 -16.84 18.50
N GLU A 158 -9.07 -16.37 17.57
CA GLU A 158 -9.26 -16.98 16.25
C GLU A 158 -7.98 -16.91 15.40
N VAL A 159 -7.26 -15.77 15.44
CA VAL A 159 -5.96 -15.64 14.76
C VAL A 159 -4.95 -16.65 15.33
N ILE A 160 -4.88 -16.80 16.65
CA ILE A 160 -3.98 -17.77 17.31
C ILE A 160 -4.38 -19.21 16.92
N GLU A 161 -5.67 -19.52 16.90
CA GLU A 161 -6.17 -20.85 16.55
C GLU A 161 -5.84 -21.21 15.10
N GLN A 162 -6.16 -20.35 14.15
CA GLN A 162 -5.87 -20.58 12.73
C GLN A 162 -4.36 -20.70 12.48
N ALA A 163 -3.53 -19.84 13.10
CA ALA A 163 -2.09 -19.93 12.98
C ALA A 163 -1.53 -21.24 13.54
N LEU A 164 -2.10 -21.73 14.66
CA LEU A 164 -1.72 -22.99 15.25
C LEU A 164 -2.11 -24.19 14.37
N GLU A 165 -3.33 -24.19 13.83
CA GLU A 165 -3.79 -25.24 12.90
C GLU A 165 -2.92 -25.31 11.67
N HIS A 166 -2.56 -24.17 11.10
CA HIS A 166 -1.65 -24.11 9.95
C HIS A 166 -0.25 -24.63 10.32
N ALA A 167 0.32 -24.20 11.45
CA ALA A 167 1.62 -24.67 11.90
C ALA A 167 1.63 -26.18 12.20
N ILE A 168 0.53 -26.74 12.73
CA ILE A 168 0.35 -28.17 12.93
C ILE A 168 0.35 -28.88 11.58
N PHE A 169 -0.42 -28.38 10.62
CA PHE A 169 -0.51 -28.97 9.28
C PHE A 169 0.84 -28.99 8.56
N GLU A 170 1.57 -27.87 8.58
CA GLU A 170 2.91 -27.79 7.97
C GLU A 170 3.89 -28.80 8.60
N VAL A 171 3.96 -28.84 9.94
CA VAL A 171 4.89 -29.71 10.65
C VAL A 171 4.53 -31.18 10.50
N ASP A 172 3.24 -31.53 10.48
CA ASP A 172 2.78 -32.90 10.31
C ASP A 172 3.00 -33.45 8.89
N ASN A 173 3.13 -32.56 7.88
CA ASN A 173 3.48 -32.90 6.51
C ASN A 173 4.99 -32.82 6.21
N ASP A 174 5.82 -32.37 7.17
CA ASP A 174 7.28 -32.32 7.02
C ASP A 174 7.92 -33.63 7.46
N GLU A 175 8.31 -34.46 6.51
CA GLU A 175 8.96 -35.76 6.76
C GLU A 175 10.29 -35.64 7.54
N SER A 176 10.90 -34.46 7.59
CA SER A 176 12.13 -34.21 8.34
C SER A 176 11.91 -34.09 9.85
N VAL A 177 10.66 -33.82 10.27
CA VAL A 177 10.31 -33.60 11.69
C VAL A 177 9.87 -34.92 12.34
N ASN A 178 10.64 -35.38 13.31
CA ASN A 178 10.25 -36.53 14.10
C ASN A 178 9.25 -36.17 15.21
N LEU A 179 8.51 -37.18 15.71
CA LEU A 179 7.49 -37.00 16.75
C LEU A 179 7.98 -36.31 18.02
N LYS A 180 9.25 -36.51 18.40
CA LYS A 180 9.83 -35.87 19.60
C LYS A 180 10.10 -34.39 19.37
N GLY A 181 10.36 -33.97 18.13
CA GLY A 181 10.60 -32.60 17.73
C GLY A 181 9.35 -31.82 17.36
N ARG A 182 8.21 -32.50 17.18
CA ARG A 182 6.96 -31.92 16.64
C ARG A 182 6.54 -30.63 17.35
N ASN A 183 6.31 -30.68 18.65
CA ASN A 183 5.86 -29.51 19.40
C ASN A 183 6.88 -28.36 19.41
N LYS A 184 8.17 -28.70 19.33
CA LYS A 184 9.24 -27.70 19.20
C LYS A 184 9.21 -27.03 17.84
N ALA A 185 9.02 -27.81 16.74
CA ALA A 185 8.89 -27.26 15.39
C ALA A 185 7.65 -26.38 15.22
N ILE A 186 6.47 -26.80 15.72
CA ILE A 186 5.26 -25.99 15.75
C ILE A 186 5.52 -24.66 16.50
N THR A 187 6.15 -24.73 17.67
CA THR A 187 6.48 -23.53 18.46
C THR A 187 7.42 -22.60 17.68
N LYS A 188 8.35 -23.16 16.89
CA LYS A 188 9.26 -22.38 16.06
C LYS A 188 8.50 -21.58 14.99
N LEU A 189 7.63 -22.23 14.21
CA LEU A 189 6.81 -21.57 13.18
C LEU A 189 5.94 -20.45 13.77
N LEU A 190 5.28 -20.72 14.91
CA LEU A 190 4.47 -19.71 15.59
C LEU A 190 5.31 -18.53 16.10
N LEU A 191 6.55 -18.77 16.52
CA LEU A 191 7.47 -17.71 16.94
C LEU A 191 7.93 -16.86 15.76
N GLU A 192 8.30 -17.49 14.65
CA GLU A 192 8.71 -16.82 13.41
C GLU A 192 7.58 -15.96 12.84
N ASN A 193 6.33 -16.43 12.97
CA ASN A 193 5.13 -15.70 12.58
C ASN A 193 4.66 -14.66 13.63
N GLY A 194 5.40 -14.47 14.72
CA GLY A 194 5.10 -13.45 15.73
C GLY A 194 3.87 -13.72 16.60
N ILE A 195 3.30 -14.93 16.57
CA ILE A 195 2.06 -15.26 17.29
C ILE A 195 2.19 -15.08 18.80
N PHE A 196 3.38 -15.29 19.36
CA PHE A 196 3.62 -15.12 20.79
C PHE A 196 3.70 -13.66 21.27
N GLU A 197 3.61 -12.69 20.39
CA GLU A 197 3.38 -11.28 20.73
C GLU A 197 1.89 -11.01 21.06
N LEU A 198 1.00 -11.93 20.68
CA LEU A 198 -0.42 -11.83 20.99
C LEU A 198 -0.67 -12.27 22.44
N LYS A 199 -1.49 -11.49 23.15
CA LYS A 199 -1.89 -11.78 24.52
C LYS A 199 -2.59 -13.16 24.58
N GLU A 200 -2.26 -13.97 25.55
CA GLU A 200 -2.80 -15.32 25.76
C GLU A 200 -2.32 -16.42 24.80
N ALA A 201 -1.56 -16.10 23.74
CA ALA A 201 -1.09 -17.08 22.78
C ALA A 201 -0.35 -18.25 23.43
N THR A 202 0.55 -17.98 24.39
CA THR A 202 1.29 -19.04 25.10
C THR A 202 0.35 -19.97 25.86
N ALA A 203 -0.71 -19.43 26.47
CA ALA A 203 -1.70 -20.23 27.22
C ALA A 203 -2.48 -21.13 26.25
N PHE A 204 -3.03 -20.54 25.20
CA PHE A 204 -3.82 -21.22 24.20
C PHE A 204 -3.03 -22.34 23.50
N VAL A 205 -1.82 -22.02 23.01
CA VAL A 205 -0.95 -23.00 22.32
C VAL A 205 -0.54 -24.13 23.25
N SER A 206 -0.19 -23.83 24.50
CA SER A 206 0.19 -24.88 25.48
C SER A 206 -0.95 -25.85 25.76
N GLU A 207 -2.18 -25.36 25.89
CA GLU A 207 -3.38 -26.17 26.11
C GLU A 207 -3.67 -27.08 24.90
N ARG A 208 -3.68 -26.51 23.70
CA ARG A 208 -3.98 -27.24 22.47
C ARG A 208 -2.92 -28.31 22.12
N LEU A 209 -1.64 -28.05 22.39
CA LEU A 209 -0.55 -29.00 22.19
C LEU A 209 -0.38 -30.01 23.34
N GLY A 210 -1.13 -29.87 24.43
CA GLY A 210 -1.02 -30.77 25.61
C GLY A 210 0.33 -30.65 26.32
N ILE A 211 0.97 -29.48 26.30
CA ILE A 211 2.25 -29.21 26.97
C ILE A 211 2.14 -28.04 27.96
N THR A 212 3.13 -27.91 28.84
CA THR A 212 3.11 -26.80 29.78
C THR A 212 3.55 -25.48 29.15
N ARG A 213 3.04 -24.34 29.67
CA ARG A 213 3.53 -23.00 29.27
C ARG A 213 5.04 -22.87 29.44
N HIS A 214 5.60 -23.55 30.49
CA HIS A 214 7.03 -23.56 30.69
C HIS A 214 7.82 -24.22 29.55
N ALA A 215 7.27 -25.28 28.95
CA ALA A 215 7.86 -25.92 27.76
C ALA A 215 7.87 -24.96 26.54
N ILE A 216 6.78 -24.22 26.33
CA ILE A 216 6.74 -23.19 25.27
C ILE A 216 7.81 -22.12 25.50
N TYR A 217 7.89 -21.56 26.72
CA TYR A 217 8.92 -20.56 27.05
C TYR A 217 10.36 -21.11 26.95
N LYS A 218 10.57 -22.39 27.24
CA LYS A 218 11.87 -23.04 27.06
C LYS A 218 12.22 -23.08 25.55
N TYR A 219 11.30 -23.52 24.69
CA TYR A 219 11.53 -23.54 23.23
C TYR A 219 11.80 -22.14 22.68
N ILE A 220 10.99 -21.15 23.04
CA ILE A 220 11.20 -19.75 22.61
C ILE A 220 12.60 -19.25 22.99
N ARG A 221 13.06 -19.53 24.19
CA ARG A 221 14.42 -19.15 24.62
C ARG A 221 15.52 -19.85 23.84
N GLU A 222 15.33 -21.13 23.51
CA GLU A 222 16.29 -21.89 22.70
C GLU A 222 16.39 -21.34 21.25
N PHE A 223 15.32 -20.74 20.70
CA PHE A 223 15.33 -20.16 19.36
C PHE A 223 15.83 -18.70 19.32
N ARG A 224 15.80 -17.99 20.46
CA ARG A 224 16.29 -16.61 20.58
C ARG A 224 17.76 -16.52 21.00
N ALA A 225 18.38 -17.65 21.40
CA ALA A 225 19.78 -17.75 21.81
C ALA A 225 20.70 -17.95 20.59
#